data_38c5bd04d7a609ce0ffca9bea5d92a97
#
_entry.id   38c5bd04d7a609ce0ffca9bea5d92a97
#
_cell.length_a   1.000
_cell.length_b   1.000
_cell.length_c   1.000
_cell.angle_alpha   90.00
_cell.angle_beta   90.00
_cell.angle_gamma   90.00
#
_symmetry.space_group_name_H-M   'P 1'
#
loop_
_entity.id
_entity.type
_entity.pdbx_description
1 polymer ?
#
loop_
_entity_poly.entity_id
_entity_poly.type
_entity_poly.pdbx_seq_one_letter_code
_entity_poly.pdbx_strand_id
1 'polypeptide(L)'
;VKAIEWRPRAETDAADAALWYARQGGLALGQRFLAELEATLQRIAMFPASGSVRHADLAAQLPALLRFMQVPGFERYLVYYLDLPDRVDVMRVWCVDRGLDALMQDIS
;
A
#
# COMPACT_ATOMS: atom_id res chain seq x y z
N VAL A 1 13.17 -10.41 8.82
CA VAL A 1 12.60 -9.44 7.87
C VAL A 1 12.20 -10.17 6.60
N LYS A 2 10.91 -10.08 6.23
CA LYS A 2 10.44 -10.69 4.98
C LYS A 2 10.81 -9.84 3.76
N ALA A 3 11.03 -10.50 2.65
CA ALA A 3 11.22 -9.82 1.38
C ALA A 3 9.93 -9.09 0.98
N ILE A 4 10.07 -7.90 0.40
CA ILE A 4 8.96 -7.13 -0.15
C ILE A 4 8.94 -7.35 -1.66
N GLU A 5 7.79 -7.75 -2.17
CA GLU A 5 7.57 -7.91 -3.60
C GLU A 5 6.43 -7.00 -4.03
N TRP A 6 6.68 -6.18 -5.05
CA TRP A 6 5.70 -5.21 -5.54
C TRP A 6 4.98 -5.76 -6.75
N ARG A 7 3.67 -5.63 -6.75
CA ARG A 7 2.93 -5.84 -8.00
C ARG A 7 3.08 -4.61 -8.89
N PRO A 8 3.04 -4.79 -10.21
CA PRO A 8 3.19 -3.66 -11.15
C PRO A 8 2.23 -2.51 -10.90
N ARG A 9 0.98 -2.79 -10.56
CA ARG A 9 -0.01 -1.76 -10.25
C ARG A 9 0.34 -0.97 -9.00
N ALA A 10 0.91 -1.62 -8.00
CA ALA A 10 1.34 -0.94 -6.78
C ALA A 10 2.50 0.01 -7.07
N GLU A 11 3.43 -0.40 -7.92
CA GLU A 11 4.54 0.47 -8.35
C GLU A 11 4.00 1.72 -9.08
N THR A 12 3.05 1.53 -9.99
CA THR A 12 2.40 2.63 -10.71
C THR A 12 1.66 3.55 -9.75
N ASP A 13 0.91 2.98 -8.79
CA ASP A 13 0.21 3.76 -7.77
C ASP A 13 1.16 4.67 -7.01
N ALA A 14 2.31 4.12 -6.57
CA ALA A 14 3.30 4.87 -5.80
C ALA A 14 3.89 6.01 -6.63
N ALA A 15 4.24 5.75 -7.88
CA ALA A 15 4.78 6.77 -8.79
C ALA A 15 3.76 7.88 -9.05
N ASP A 16 2.51 7.52 -9.30
CA ASP A 16 1.43 8.48 -9.55
C ASP A 16 1.17 9.35 -8.33
N ALA A 17 1.17 8.75 -7.13
CA ALA A 17 0.96 9.48 -5.89
C ALA A 17 2.11 10.47 -5.64
N ALA A 18 3.35 10.04 -5.81
CA ALA A 18 4.52 10.91 -5.64
C ALA A 18 4.48 12.10 -6.62
N LEU A 19 4.09 11.84 -7.87
CA LEU A 19 3.97 12.87 -8.88
C LEU A 19 2.86 13.87 -8.54
N TRP A 20 1.73 13.37 -8.04
CA TRP A 20 0.63 14.22 -7.61
C TRP A 20 1.08 15.18 -6.50
N TYR A 21 1.77 14.65 -5.46
CA TYR A 21 2.27 15.48 -4.38
C TYR A 21 3.33 16.49 -4.87
N ALA A 22 4.19 16.09 -5.80
CA ALA A 22 5.19 16.99 -6.38
C ALA A 22 4.51 18.16 -7.12
N ARG A 23 3.42 17.89 -7.81
CA ARG A 23 2.65 18.94 -8.50
C ARG A 23 1.92 19.87 -7.53
N GLN A 24 1.45 19.35 -6.40
CA GLN A 24 0.72 20.12 -5.40
C GLN A 24 1.62 20.95 -4.51
N GLY A 25 2.77 20.43 -4.12
CA GLY A 25 3.61 21.05 -3.10
C GLY A 25 5.11 21.07 -3.40
N GLY A 26 5.49 20.75 -4.63
CA GLY A 26 6.89 20.75 -5.06
C GLY A 26 7.55 19.38 -4.96
N LEU A 27 8.71 19.28 -5.59
CA LEU A 27 9.46 18.02 -5.69
C LEU A 27 9.76 17.42 -4.32
N ALA A 28 10.13 18.27 -3.35
CA ALA A 28 10.45 17.80 -1.99
C ALA A 28 9.27 17.07 -1.33
N LEU A 29 8.04 17.50 -1.57
CA LEU A 29 6.87 16.84 -1.02
C LEU A 29 6.67 15.44 -1.63
N GLY A 30 6.86 15.32 -2.93
CA GLY A 30 6.79 14.02 -3.61
C GLY A 30 7.86 13.06 -3.09
N GLN A 31 9.09 13.55 -2.89
CA GLN A 31 10.19 12.77 -2.33
C GLN A 31 9.90 12.34 -0.89
N ARG A 32 9.28 13.21 -0.10
CA ARG A 32 8.91 12.89 1.28
C ARG A 32 7.83 11.81 1.32
N PHE A 33 6.87 11.84 0.40
CA PHE A 33 5.88 10.76 0.28
C PHE A 33 6.58 9.42 0.03
N LEU A 34 7.52 9.35 -0.91
CA LEU A 34 8.24 8.12 -1.21
C LEU A 34 9.07 7.63 -0.01
N ALA A 35 9.68 8.54 0.74
CA ALA A 35 10.44 8.17 1.94
C ALA A 35 9.54 7.59 3.03
N GLU A 36 8.35 8.17 3.25
CA GLU A 36 7.39 7.66 4.22
C GLU A 36 6.78 6.32 3.77
N LEU A 37 6.54 6.16 2.48
CA LEU A 37 6.09 4.90 1.91
C LEU A 37 7.14 3.81 2.14
N GLU A 38 8.40 4.10 1.86
CA GLU A 38 9.50 3.16 2.09
C GLU A 38 9.60 2.76 3.56
N ALA A 39 9.50 3.72 4.48
CA ALA A 39 9.51 3.43 5.91
C ALA A 39 8.32 2.55 6.33
N THR A 40 7.15 2.77 5.73
CA THR A 40 5.96 1.95 5.96
C THR A 40 6.21 0.51 5.51
N LEU A 41 6.81 0.32 4.33
CA LEU A 41 7.13 -1.01 3.82
C LEU A 41 8.15 -1.73 4.71
N GLN A 42 9.13 -1.02 5.26
CA GLN A 42 10.09 -1.61 6.19
C GLN A 42 9.41 -2.09 7.47
N ARG A 43 8.46 -1.32 8.00
CA ARG A 43 7.67 -1.77 9.16
C ARG A 43 6.84 -3.01 8.84
N ILE A 44 6.23 -3.05 7.66
CA ILE A 44 5.46 -4.22 7.20
C ILE A 44 6.39 -5.44 7.09
N ALA A 45 7.59 -5.27 6.54
CA ALA A 45 8.55 -6.36 6.40
C ALA A 45 8.99 -6.93 7.75
N MET A 46 9.13 -6.08 8.77
CA MET A 46 9.49 -6.50 10.12
C MET A 46 8.33 -7.12 10.88
N PHE A 47 7.12 -6.61 10.69
CA PHE A 47 5.92 -7.04 11.42
C PHE A 47 4.76 -7.24 10.43
N PRO A 48 4.82 -8.27 9.58
CA PRO A 48 3.84 -8.41 8.48
C PRO A 48 2.40 -8.57 8.96
N ALA A 49 2.20 -9.12 10.17
CA ALA A 49 0.86 -9.30 10.73
C ALA A 49 0.29 -8.05 11.40
N SER A 50 1.01 -6.93 11.38
CA SER A 50 0.58 -5.70 12.07
C SER A 50 -0.47 -4.91 11.30
N GLY A 51 -0.60 -5.11 9.99
CA GLY A 51 -1.60 -4.39 9.19
C GLY A 51 -3.02 -4.78 9.54
N SER A 52 -3.95 -3.82 9.38
CA SER A 52 -5.37 -4.03 9.66
C SER A 52 -5.99 -5.04 8.69
N VAL A 53 -6.84 -5.92 9.21
CA VAL A 53 -7.60 -6.89 8.40
C VAL A 53 -9.05 -6.45 8.22
N ARG A 54 -9.36 -5.18 8.47
CA ARG A 54 -10.74 -4.66 8.45
C ARG A 54 -11.46 -4.93 7.14
N HIS A 55 -10.73 -4.94 6.02
CA HIS A 55 -11.32 -5.13 4.70
C HIS A 55 -11.10 -6.55 4.14
N ALA A 56 -10.58 -7.47 4.95
CA ALA A 56 -10.21 -8.80 4.47
C ALA A 56 -11.38 -9.63 3.95
N ASP A 57 -12.55 -9.48 4.57
CA ASP A 57 -13.75 -10.21 4.17
C ASP A 57 -14.28 -9.79 2.80
N LEU A 58 -13.96 -8.58 2.34
CA LEU A 58 -14.32 -8.10 1.00
C LEU A 58 -13.46 -8.73 -0.10
N ALA A 59 -12.37 -9.39 0.25
CA ALA A 59 -11.42 -10.01 -0.66
C ALA A 59 -11.08 -11.43 -0.21
N ALA A 60 -12.09 -12.20 0.20
CA ALA A 60 -11.91 -13.54 0.77
C ALA A 60 -11.33 -14.55 -0.22
N GLN A 61 -11.39 -14.27 -1.52
CA GLN A 61 -10.84 -15.13 -2.57
C GLN A 61 -9.31 -15.11 -2.65
N LEU A 62 -8.66 -14.15 -1.99
CA LEU A 62 -7.20 -14.04 -2.00
C LEU A 62 -6.55 -15.16 -1.15
N PRO A 63 -5.29 -15.52 -1.45
CA PRO A 63 -4.63 -16.64 -0.76
C PRO A 63 -4.26 -16.36 0.71
N ALA A 64 -4.40 -15.11 1.17
CA ALA A 64 -4.17 -14.71 2.55
C ALA A 64 -5.11 -13.55 2.87
N LEU A 65 -5.23 -13.20 4.16
CA LEU A 65 -6.04 -12.05 4.57
C LEU A 65 -5.45 -10.75 3.99
N LEU A 66 -6.30 -9.96 3.33
CA LEU A 66 -5.91 -8.66 2.85
C LEU A 66 -5.68 -7.73 4.04
N ARG A 67 -4.48 -7.16 4.13
CA ARG A 67 -4.09 -6.23 5.18
C ARG A 67 -3.78 -4.86 4.60
N PHE A 68 -3.91 -3.82 5.42
CA PHE A 68 -3.47 -2.50 4.99
C PHE A 68 -2.82 -1.74 6.15
N MET A 69 -1.97 -0.76 5.76
CA MET A 69 -1.33 0.15 6.68
C MET A 69 -1.34 1.54 6.07
N GLN A 70 -1.65 2.56 6.88
CA GLN A 70 -1.60 3.95 6.44
C GLN A 70 -0.15 4.41 6.28
N VAL A 71 0.06 5.35 5.35
CA VAL A 71 1.34 6.04 5.20
C VAL A 71 1.33 7.26 6.12
N PRO A 72 2.17 7.31 7.17
CA PRO A 72 2.15 8.42 8.12
C PRO A 72 2.43 9.76 7.45
N GLY A 73 1.64 10.78 7.81
CA GLY A 73 1.71 12.10 7.18
C GLY A 73 1.00 12.19 5.83
N PHE A 74 0.59 11.05 5.27
CA PHE A 74 -0.11 10.94 3.99
C PHE A 74 -1.26 9.95 4.13
N GLU A 75 -2.12 10.19 5.12
CA GLU A 75 -3.12 9.23 5.61
C GLU A 75 -4.22 8.92 4.60
N ARG A 76 -4.34 9.68 3.52
CA ARG A 76 -5.25 9.31 2.44
C ARG A 76 -4.74 8.14 1.59
N TYR A 77 -3.49 7.68 1.81
CA TYR A 77 -2.91 6.53 1.12
C TYR A 77 -2.76 5.36 2.05
N LEU A 78 -3.21 4.20 1.57
CA LEU A 78 -3.12 2.92 2.27
C LEU A 78 -2.30 1.95 1.44
N VAL A 79 -1.37 1.25 2.10
CA VAL A 79 -0.61 0.16 1.48
C VAL A 79 -1.39 -1.13 1.73
N TYR A 80 -1.97 -1.71 0.68
CA TYR A 80 -2.65 -3.00 0.73
C TYR A 80 -1.67 -4.11 0.38
N TYR A 81 -1.61 -5.13 1.22
CA TYR A 81 -0.64 -6.21 1.05
C TYR A 81 -1.16 -7.55 1.58
N LEU A 82 -0.50 -8.62 1.15
CA LEU A 82 -0.68 -9.97 1.70
C LEU A 82 0.58 -10.38 2.43
N ASP A 83 0.42 -10.97 3.62
CA ASP A 83 1.50 -11.59 4.36
C ASP A 83 1.57 -13.07 3.93
N LEU A 84 2.44 -13.36 2.99
CA LEU A 84 2.64 -14.73 2.48
C LEU A 84 3.79 -15.41 3.22
N PRO A 85 3.89 -16.76 3.17
CA PRO A 85 4.91 -17.47 3.97
C PRO A 85 6.34 -17.02 3.70
N ASP A 86 6.67 -16.65 2.45
CA ASP A 86 8.03 -16.34 2.05
C ASP A 86 8.24 -14.85 1.71
N ARG A 87 7.18 -14.05 1.67
CA ARG A 87 7.29 -12.66 1.25
C ARG A 87 6.05 -11.86 1.65
N VAL A 88 6.20 -10.54 1.59
CA VAL A 88 5.08 -9.59 1.61
C VAL A 88 4.78 -9.21 0.17
N ASP A 89 3.55 -9.44 -0.26
CA ASP A 89 3.09 -9.12 -1.61
C ASP A 89 2.33 -7.79 -1.55
N VAL A 90 2.95 -6.71 -2.04
CA VAL A 90 2.32 -5.39 -2.06
C VAL A 90 1.37 -5.31 -3.25
N MET A 91 0.07 -5.28 -2.95
CA MET A 91 -1.00 -5.35 -3.94
C MET A 91 -1.29 -4.00 -4.57
N ARG A 92 -1.50 -2.97 -3.74
CA ARG A 92 -1.84 -1.61 -4.19
C ARG A 92 -1.35 -0.58 -3.17
N VAL A 93 -1.04 0.61 -3.65
CA VAL A 93 -0.91 1.83 -2.83
C VAL A 93 -2.10 2.69 -3.20
N TRP A 94 -3.12 2.70 -2.33
CA TRP A 94 -4.47 3.12 -2.69
C TRP A 94 -4.86 4.43 -2.04
N CYS A 95 -5.38 5.36 -2.83
CA CYS A 95 -5.96 6.60 -2.32
C CYS A 95 -7.38 6.31 -1.83
N VAL A 96 -7.68 6.62 -0.57
CA VAL A 96 -9.00 6.35 0.02
C VAL A 96 -10.13 7.06 -0.73
N ASP A 97 -9.83 8.18 -1.39
CA ASP A 97 -10.83 8.94 -2.14
C ASP A 97 -11.40 8.16 -3.32
N ARG A 98 -10.71 7.12 -3.79
CA ARG A 98 -11.16 6.27 -4.90
C ARG A 98 -12.19 5.22 -4.47
N GLY A 99 -12.34 4.98 -3.16
CA GLY A 99 -13.33 4.08 -2.60
C GLY A 99 -12.93 2.60 -2.67
N LEU A 100 -13.60 1.79 -1.84
CA LEU A 100 -13.33 0.36 -1.71
C LEU A 100 -13.82 -0.46 -2.90
N ASP A 101 -14.93 -0.07 -3.52
CA ASP A 101 -15.48 -0.82 -4.65
C ASP A 101 -14.50 -0.87 -5.81
N ALA A 102 -13.88 0.26 -6.14
CA ALA A 102 -12.88 0.32 -7.20
C ALA A 102 -11.65 -0.53 -6.86
N LEU A 103 -11.21 -0.51 -5.59
CA LEU A 103 -10.10 -1.34 -5.13
C LEU A 103 -10.42 -2.83 -5.30
N MET A 104 -11.60 -3.27 -4.86
CA MET A 104 -11.96 -4.68 -4.87
C MET A 104 -12.13 -5.22 -6.30
N GLN A 105 -12.54 -4.39 -7.25
CA GLN A 105 -12.62 -4.78 -8.65
C GLN A 105 -11.24 -5.08 -9.23
N ASP A 106 -10.21 -4.34 -8.79
CA ASP A 106 -8.86 -4.46 -9.35
C ASP A 106 -8.01 -5.53 -8.65
N ILE A 107 -8.39 -5.92 -7.43
CA ILE A 107 -7.57 -6.80 -6.58
C ILE A 107 -7.88 -8.29 -6.80
N SER A 108 -9.01 -8.58 -7.38
CA SER A 108 -9.48 -9.97 -7.59
C SER A 108 -8.72 -10.73 -8.68
#